data_54a38e7795c67acc7708f5306594f643
#
_entry.id   54a38e7795c67acc7708f5306594f643
#
_cell.length_a   1.000
_cell.length_b   1.000
_cell.length_c   1.000
_cell.angle_alpha   90.00
_cell.angle_beta   90.00
_cell.angle_gamma   90.00
#
_symmetry.space_group_name_H-M   'P 1'
#
loop_
_entity.id
_entity.type
_entity.pdbx_description
1 polymer ?
#
loop_
_entity_poly.entity_id
_entity_poly.type
_entity_poly.pdbx_seq_one_letter_code
_entity_poly.pdbx_strand_id
1 'polypeptide(L)'
;MIRPRLALLALSTSLIGTAPVPAPPAARPVASFAAILAEQPLPAANGAWLRTQDSTAWAAIARSTPETRQAARWTLAQALIATDRMAEAAGVLDTMVADDPALALTAAWQLAHGVVLARMDRSRAALAALDAPLLESYPEACAWRLRAADTLGETATAARAMRCAMPAVSARGRAARRGFLLAFADVALASAHPGDVTRMLATLGEQDSAANLRRARAALALGDRPGGRLLLERVALHGTPAERAEATLALTEDRVATRELTNAAALKALDTVTFWRGDAVERRALQLRWRIADGRNDPRAALAAGATLFRYFDLGDQTAPTLLRLQDHLRALVASADGAAVGPAAGLFWDYRDLLPGGGEGETIAARLADRLAAAGLYARAADLLRFLLERRPADAATGPLSIRVAELDLLAGAPDRAMRTLRAGQAIVFPADIQARRRTIEATALVRLGKPDEALALLDGTPGGDALRGEILWQKHDWPRFAADNARALPPPRALDAAAQARVLRQAVALSRTGDRAALGALRARYAGGFAALDTHDAFDFLTAPAATLDPAKADKAFAKLAALDAPASLAGLAGRN
;
A
#
# COMPACT_ATOMS: atom_id res chain seq x y z
N MET A 1 -70.49 -21.70 0.30
CA MET A 1 -71.72 -22.32 -0.26
C MET A 1 -71.29 -23.26 -1.36
N ILE A 2 -71.88 -24.46 -1.34
CA ILE A 2 -71.90 -25.53 -2.36
C ILE A 2 -70.66 -26.43 -2.42
N ARG A 3 -70.78 -27.56 -1.70
CA ARG A 3 -70.08 -28.84 -1.96
C ARG A 3 -70.87 -29.64 -3.04
N PRO A 4 -70.21 -30.43 -3.87
CA PRO A 4 -70.83 -31.65 -4.37
C PRO A 4 -70.16 -32.91 -3.83
N ARG A 5 -71.02 -33.86 -3.59
CA ARG A 5 -70.74 -35.23 -3.16
C ARG A 5 -70.20 -36.06 -4.33
N LEU A 6 -69.16 -36.88 -4.06
CA LEU A 6 -68.70 -37.93 -4.97
C LEU A 6 -69.11 -39.31 -4.45
N ALA A 7 -69.71 -40.02 -5.34
CA ALA A 7 -70.20 -41.38 -5.11
C ALA A 7 -69.05 -42.42 -5.22
N LEU A 8 -69.02 -43.37 -4.27
CA LEU A 8 -68.18 -44.57 -4.33
C LEU A 8 -68.74 -45.56 -5.35
N LEU A 9 -67.89 -45.91 -6.31
CA LEU A 9 -68.06 -47.16 -7.11
C LEU A 9 -67.04 -48.17 -6.63
N ALA A 10 -67.51 -49.29 -6.06
CA ALA A 10 -66.70 -50.40 -5.66
C ALA A 10 -66.49 -51.32 -6.91
N LEU A 11 -65.24 -51.43 -7.34
CA LEU A 11 -64.80 -52.46 -8.29
C LEU A 11 -64.06 -53.60 -7.51
N SER A 12 -64.64 -54.77 -7.51
CA SER A 12 -64.04 -56.01 -7.03
C SER A 12 -63.03 -56.51 -8.06
N THR A 13 -61.72 -56.46 -7.74
CA THR A 13 -60.66 -57.10 -8.52
C THR A 13 -60.17 -58.34 -7.85
N SER A 14 -60.22 -59.44 -8.56
CA SER A 14 -59.76 -60.75 -8.18
C SER A 14 -58.25 -60.79 -7.96
N LEU A 15 -57.79 -61.27 -6.80
CA LEU A 15 -56.42 -61.56 -6.47
C LEU A 15 -55.93 -62.79 -7.24
N ILE A 16 -55.10 -62.59 -8.28
CA ILE A 16 -54.24 -63.61 -8.84
C ILE A 16 -52.93 -63.59 -8.03
N GLY A 17 -52.69 -64.60 -7.21
CA GLY A 17 -51.47 -64.75 -6.44
C GLY A 17 -50.27 -65.00 -7.36
N THR A 18 -49.40 -64.01 -7.51
CA THR A 18 -48.04 -64.19 -8.06
C THR A 18 -47.11 -64.59 -6.93
N ALA A 19 -46.47 -65.70 -7.08
CA ALA A 19 -45.40 -66.16 -6.18
C ALA A 19 -44.29 -65.15 -6.10
N PRO A 20 -43.69 -64.88 -4.93
CA PRO A 20 -42.60 -63.93 -4.83
C PRO A 20 -41.38 -64.42 -5.61
N VAL A 21 -40.96 -63.67 -6.63
CA VAL A 21 -39.67 -63.87 -7.29
C VAL A 21 -38.58 -63.64 -6.21
N PRO A 22 -37.67 -64.64 -6.03
CA PRO A 22 -36.57 -64.45 -5.07
C PRO A 22 -35.76 -63.20 -5.44
N ALA A 23 -35.60 -62.32 -4.50
CA ALA A 23 -34.77 -61.11 -4.66
C ALA A 23 -33.36 -61.59 -5.08
N PRO A 24 -32.75 -60.96 -6.08
CA PRO A 24 -31.37 -61.24 -6.42
C PRO A 24 -30.50 -61.06 -5.16
N PRO A 25 -29.47 -61.90 -4.92
CA PRO A 25 -28.61 -61.82 -3.78
C PRO A 25 -28.04 -60.39 -3.76
N ALA A 26 -28.18 -59.71 -2.63
CA ALA A 26 -27.62 -58.37 -2.44
C ALA A 26 -26.16 -58.40 -2.84
N ALA A 27 -25.80 -57.66 -3.90
CA ALA A 27 -24.43 -57.53 -4.33
C ALA A 27 -23.63 -57.07 -3.11
N ARG A 28 -22.62 -57.84 -2.70
CA ARG A 28 -21.71 -57.39 -1.63
C ARG A 28 -21.17 -56.01 -2.04
N PRO A 29 -21.27 -55.00 -1.19
CA PRO A 29 -20.74 -53.69 -1.52
C PRO A 29 -19.26 -53.87 -1.88
N VAL A 30 -18.87 -53.52 -3.10
CA VAL A 30 -17.47 -53.47 -3.52
C VAL A 30 -16.81 -52.40 -2.65
N ALA A 31 -15.78 -52.79 -1.89
CA ALA A 31 -15.06 -51.86 -1.05
C ALA A 31 -14.56 -50.70 -1.92
N SER A 32 -14.77 -49.45 -1.46
CA SER A 32 -14.24 -48.26 -2.18
C SER A 32 -12.72 -48.37 -2.31
N PHE A 33 -12.15 -47.81 -3.36
CA PHE A 33 -10.67 -47.79 -3.49
C PHE A 33 -10.00 -47.12 -2.30
N ALA A 34 -10.63 -46.13 -1.70
CA ALA A 34 -10.13 -45.49 -0.48
C ALA A 34 -10.00 -46.47 0.68
N ALA A 35 -10.97 -47.39 0.88
CA ALA A 35 -10.88 -48.44 1.91
C ALA A 35 -9.75 -49.42 1.60
N ILE A 36 -9.62 -49.86 0.34
CA ILE A 36 -8.51 -50.71 -0.10
C ILE A 36 -7.16 -50.05 0.12
N LEU A 37 -7.03 -48.77 -0.22
CA LEU A 37 -5.78 -48.00 -0.07
C LEU A 37 -5.41 -47.79 1.40
N ALA A 38 -6.40 -47.62 2.28
CA ALA A 38 -6.18 -47.44 3.71
C ALA A 38 -5.58 -48.69 4.39
N GLU A 39 -5.86 -49.89 3.85
CA GLU A 39 -5.33 -51.18 4.34
C GLU A 39 -3.94 -51.52 3.78
N GLN A 40 -3.50 -50.82 2.72
CA GLN A 40 -2.20 -51.07 2.10
C GLN A 40 -1.05 -50.45 2.93
N PRO A 41 0.14 -51.08 2.92
CA PRO A 41 1.33 -50.44 3.48
C PRO A 41 1.60 -49.07 2.86
N LEU A 42 2.02 -48.14 3.68
CA LEU A 42 2.36 -46.81 3.19
C LEU A 42 3.48 -46.89 2.14
N PRO A 43 3.35 -46.14 1.03
CA PRO A 43 4.35 -46.15 -0.03
C PRO A 43 5.64 -45.41 0.43
N ALA A 44 6.74 -45.69 -0.27
CA ALA A 44 8.02 -45.01 -0.08
C ALA A 44 8.66 -45.16 1.32
N ALA A 45 8.39 -46.29 2.02
CA ALA A 45 8.98 -46.54 3.35
C ALA A 45 10.51 -46.41 3.38
N ASN A 46 11.18 -46.68 2.26
CA ASN A 46 12.61 -46.58 2.03
C ASN A 46 13.01 -45.42 1.11
N GLY A 47 12.08 -44.44 0.88
CA GLY A 47 12.27 -43.34 -0.05
C GLY A 47 12.09 -43.69 -1.53
N ALA A 48 11.71 -44.91 -1.86
CA ALA A 48 11.49 -45.36 -3.23
C ALA A 48 9.98 -45.43 -3.55
N TRP A 49 9.60 -44.92 -4.70
CA TRP A 49 8.25 -45.01 -5.24
C TRP A 49 8.16 -46.09 -6.33
N LEU A 50 6.97 -46.66 -6.52
CA LEU A 50 6.72 -47.67 -7.55
C LEU A 50 7.08 -47.09 -8.93
N ARG A 51 7.96 -47.80 -9.64
CA ARG A 51 8.37 -47.46 -11.00
C ARG A 51 7.61 -48.32 -12.00
N THR A 52 6.92 -47.66 -12.92
CA THR A 52 6.22 -48.31 -14.03
C THR A 52 6.52 -47.50 -15.28
N GLN A 53 6.62 -48.15 -16.45
CA GLN A 53 6.78 -47.45 -17.72
C GLN A 53 5.51 -46.60 -17.99
N ASP A 54 5.70 -45.38 -18.43
CA ASP A 54 4.59 -44.44 -18.70
C ASP A 54 3.55 -45.01 -19.63
N SER A 55 3.97 -45.65 -20.73
CA SER A 55 3.06 -46.31 -21.68
C SER A 55 2.20 -47.41 -21.05
N THR A 56 2.78 -48.16 -20.11
CA THR A 56 2.06 -49.21 -19.37
C THR A 56 1.04 -48.58 -18.41
N ALA A 57 1.42 -47.56 -17.67
CA ALA A 57 0.54 -46.89 -16.73
C ALA A 57 -0.64 -46.18 -17.44
N TRP A 58 -0.38 -45.50 -18.54
CA TRP A 58 -1.42 -44.87 -19.36
C TRP A 58 -2.33 -45.92 -20.04
N ALA A 59 -1.78 -47.01 -20.55
CA ALA A 59 -2.57 -48.10 -21.10
C ALA A 59 -3.46 -48.78 -20.04
N ALA A 60 -3.00 -48.86 -18.78
CA ALA A 60 -3.82 -49.33 -17.67
C ALA A 60 -5.03 -48.41 -17.42
N ILE A 61 -4.84 -47.11 -17.45
CA ILE A 61 -5.95 -46.15 -17.33
C ILE A 61 -6.93 -46.30 -18.50
N ALA A 62 -6.41 -46.34 -19.73
CA ALA A 62 -7.25 -46.44 -20.93
C ALA A 62 -8.11 -47.70 -20.95
N ARG A 63 -7.63 -48.79 -20.35
CA ARG A 63 -8.35 -50.08 -20.25
C ARG A 63 -9.16 -50.23 -18.96
N SER A 64 -9.09 -49.28 -18.05
CA SER A 64 -9.74 -49.38 -16.74
C SER A 64 -11.27 -49.26 -16.86
N THR A 65 -11.96 -50.03 -16.05
CA THR A 65 -13.39 -49.84 -15.77
C THR A 65 -13.57 -48.77 -14.66
N PRO A 66 -14.79 -48.29 -14.41
CA PRO A 66 -15.04 -47.39 -13.29
C PRO A 66 -14.48 -47.90 -11.96
N GLU A 67 -14.57 -49.21 -11.71
CA GLU A 67 -14.15 -49.87 -10.47
C GLU A 67 -12.62 -49.96 -10.34
N THR A 68 -11.89 -50.08 -11.44
CA THR A 68 -10.42 -50.23 -11.44
C THR A 68 -9.68 -48.95 -11.74
N ARG A 69 -10.40 -47.90 -12.12
CA ARG A 69 -9.79 -46.62 -12.58
C ARG A 69 -8.96 -45.93 -11.50
N GLN A 70 -9.44 -45.92 -10.26
CA GLN A 70 -8.71 -45.28 -9.16
C GLN A 70 -7.40 -46.05 -8.86
N ALA A 71 -7.38 -47.39 -8.92
CA ALA A 71 -6.16 -48.15 -8.76
C ALA A 71 -5.14 -47.89 -9.89
N ALA A 72 -5.62 -47.75 -11.15
CA ALA A 72 -4.77 -47.41 -12.28
C ALA A 72 -4.17 -45.98 -12.14
N ARG A 73 -4.98 -45.01 -11.70
CA ARG A 73 -4.51 -43.64 -11.42
C ARG A 73 -3.48 -43.61 -10.29
N TRP A 74 -3.71 -44.36 -9.22
CA TRP A 74 -2.75 -44.46 -8.12
C TRP A 74 -1.40 -45.01 -8.59
N THR A 75 -1.40 -46.06 -9.42
CA THR A 75 -0.18 -46.59 -10.02
C THR A 75 0.53 -45.54 -10.89
N LEU A 76 -0.22 -44.79 -11.70
CA LEU A 76 0.35 -43.69 -12.49
C LEU A 76 0.92 -42.56 -11.59
N ALA A 77 0.19 -42.17 -10.55
CA ALA A 77 0.69 -41.14 -9.62
C ALA A 77 2.03 -41.53 -8.99
N GLN A 78 2.14 -42.78 -8.52
CA GLN A 78 3.40 -43.28 -7.97
C GLN A 78 4.55 -43.30 -9.01
N ALA A 79 4.27 -43.73 -10.25
CA ALA A 79 5.25 -43.73 -11.33
C ALA A 79 5.74 -42.34 -11.70
N LEU A 80 4.83 -41.34 -11.73
CA LEU A 80 5.15 -39.93 -11.96
C LEU A 80 6.01 -39.36 -10.84
N ILE A 81 5.70 -39.67 -9.57
CA ILE A 81 6.54 -39.26 -8.42
C ILE A 81 7.93 -39.92 -8.53
N ALA A 82 8.01 -41.19 -8.90
CA ALA A 82 9.26 -41.91 -9.05
C ALA A 82 10.17 -41.36 -10.16
N THR A 83 9.57 -40.70 -11.17
CA THR A 83 10.27 -40.09 -12.33
C THR A 83 10.38 -38.58 -12.27
N ASP A 84 10.08 -37.95 -11.14
CA ASP A 84 10.18 -36.52 -10.89
C ASP A 84 9.23 -35.64 -11.72
N ARG A 85 8.08 -36.19 -12.10
CA ARG A 85 7.03 -35.47 -12.85
C ARG A 85 5.95 -34.96 -11.90
N MET A 86 6.33 -34.02 -11.01
CA MET A 86 5.49 -33.60 -9.87
C MET A 86 4.19 -32.91 -10.28
N ALA A 87 4.22 -32.04 -11.27
CA ALA A 87 3.03 -31.32 -11.71
C ALA A 87 1.94 -32.27 -12.27
N GLU A 88 2.38 -33.29 -12.99
CA GLU A 88 1.48 -34.30 -13.53
C GLU A 88 0.96 -35.24 -12.42
N ALA A 89 1.83 -35.62 -11.49
CA ALA A 89 1.42 -36.38 -10.31
C ALA A 89 0.36 -35.65 -9.49
N ALA A 90 0.53 -34.32 -9.29
CA ALA A 90 -0.48 -33.50 -8.64
C ALA A 90 -1.84 -33.56 -9.35
N GLY A 91 -1.87 -33.35 -10.68
CA GLY A 91 -3.11 -33.44 -11.46
C GLY A 91 -3.81 -34.78 -11.37
N VAL A 92 -3.03 -35.89 -11.33
CA VAL A 92 -3.61 -37.22 -11.15
C VAL A 92 -4.19 -37.38 -9.74
N LEU A 93 -3.46 -36.96 -8.70
CA LEU A 93 -3.93 -37.06 -7.31
C LEU A 93 -5.18 -36.19 -7.07
N ASP A 94 -5.22 -34.97 -7.65
CA ASP A 94 -6.38 -34.07 -7.57
C ASP A 94 -7.61 -34.70 -8.27
N THR A 95 -7.42 -35.30 -9.45
CA THR A 95 -8.49 -36.03 -10.17
C THR A 95 -9.02 -37.21 -9.36
N MET A 96 -8.14 -37.93 -8.65
CA MET A 96 -8.56 -39.05 -7.80
C MET A 96 -9.49 -38.61 -6.68
N VAL A 97 -9.17 -37.49 -6.00
CA VAL A 97 -10.01 -36.92 -4.91
C VAL A 97 -11.29 -36.30 -5.44
N ALA A 98 -11.26 -35.70 -6.63
CA ALA A 98 -12.47 -35.17 -7.25
C ALA A 98 -13.51 -36.25 -7.52
N ASP A 99 -13.06 -37.48 -7.90
CA ASP A 99 -13.94 -38.61 -8.15
C ASP A 99 -14.29 -39.41 -6.87
N ASP A 100 -13.39 -39.45 -5.88
CA ASP A 100 -13.60 -40.12 -4.58
C ASP A 100 -12.97 -39.29 -3.43
N PRO A 101 -13.75 -38.39 -2.82
CA PRO A 101 -13.26 -37.53 -1.73
C PRO A 101 -12.71 -38.27 -0.50
N ALA A 102 -13.11 -39.56 -0.29
CA ALA A 102 -12.62 -40.34 0.83
C ALA A 102 -11.12 -40.64 0.73
N LEU A 103 -10.54 -40.59 -0.48
CA LEU A 103 -9.11 -40.77 -0.70
C LEU A 103 -8.27 -39.73 0.04
N ALA A 104 -8.76 -38.50 0.16
CA ALA A 104 -8.06 -37.42 0.90
C ALA A 104 -7.86 -37.74 2.39
N LEU A 105 -8.62 -38.70 2.93
CA LEU A 105 -8.51 -39.14 4.33
C LEU A 105 -7.52 -40.32 4.49
N THR A 106 -7.01 -40.88 3.40
CA THR A 106 -6.07 -42.00 3.47
C THR A 106 -4.63 -41.51 3.64
N ALA A 107 -3.89 -42.12 4.55
CA ALA A 107 -2.50 -41.77 4.80
C ALA A 107 -1.59 -41.93 3.57
N ALA A 108 -1.85 -42.94 2.72
CA ALA A 108 -1.06 -43.15 1.51
C ALA A 108 -1.22 -41.99 0.49
N TRP A 109 -2.47 -41.53 0.28
CA TRP A 109 -2.70 -40.37 -0.60
C TRP A 109 -2.13 -39.09 -0.01
N GLN A 110 -2.33 -38.84 1.29
CA GLN A 110 -1.79 -37.67 1.98
C GLN A 110 -0.26 -37.62 1.91
N LEU A 111 0.41 -38.75 2.09
CA LEU A 111 1.86 -38.86 1.92
C LEU A 111 2.29 -38.51 0.48
N ALA A 112 1.64 -39.10 -0.52
CA ALA A 112 1.95 -38.87 -1.92
C ALA A 112 1.75 -37.37 -2.27
N HIS A 113 0.60 -36.81 -1.90
CA HIS A 113 0.27 -35.39 -2.13
C HIS A 113 1.25 -34.46 -1.41
N GLY A 114 1.56 -34.74 -0.16
CA GLY A 114 2.52 -33.94 0.61
C GLY A 114 3.94 -33.99 0.03
N VAL A 115 4.39 -35.14 -0.46
CA VAL A 115 5.68 -35.28 -1.16
C VAL A 115 5.69 -34.47 -2.46
N VAL A 116 4.63 -34.56 -3.26
CA VAL A 116 4.47 -33.82 -4.51
C VAL A 116 4.53 -32.32 -4.25
N LEU A 117 3.76 -31.82 -3.27
CA LEU A 117 3.74 -30.42 -2.88
C LEU A 117 5.12 -29.94 -2.40
N ALA A 118 5.81 -30.73 -1.57
CA ALA A 118 7.16 -30.39 -1.09
C ALA A 118 8.18 -30.30 -2.23
N ARG A 119 8.06 -31.17 -3.25
CA ARG A 119 8.95 -31.14 -4.42
C ARG A 119 8.59 -30.05 -5.44
N MET A 120 7.39 -29.49 -5.34
CA MET A 120 6.94 -28.31 -6.11
C MET A 120 7.18 -26.98 -5.37
N ASP A 121 7.97 -26.99 -4.29
CA ASP A 121 8.25 -25.84 -3.41
C ASP A 121 7.00 -25.20 -2.76
N ARG A 122 5.88 -25.95 -2.72
CA ARG A 122 4.66 -25.55 -2.01
C ARG A 122 4.71 -25.97 -0.54
N SER A 123 5.75 -25.51 0.15
CA SER A 123 6.13 -26.01 1.48
C SER A 123 5.02 -25.91 2.53
N ARG A 124 4.24 -24.81 2.57
CA ARG A 124 3.13 -24.65 3.53
C ARG A 124 2.01 -25.67 3.30
N ALA A 125 1.62 -25.87 2.05
CA ALA A 125 0.62 -26.87 1.70
C ALA A 125 1.13 -28.31 1.95
N ALA A 126 2.44 -28.54 1.71
CA ALA A 126 3.08 -29.82 2.02
C ALA A 126 3.03 -30.15 3.51
N LEU A 127 3.32 -29.18 4.38
CA LEU A 127 3.20 -29.38 5.84
C LEU A 127 1.78 -29.75 6.24
N ALA A 128 0.78 -29.03 5.73
CA ALA A 128 -0.62 -29.32 6.02
C ALA A 128 -1.04 -30.73 5.56
N ALA A 129 -0.61 -31.18 4.37
CA ALA A 129 -0.91 -32.51 3.85
C ALA A 129 -0.21 -33.64 4.63
N LEU A 130 0.98 -33.36 5.16
CA LEU A 130 1.77 -34.33 5.92
C LEU A 130 1.45 -34.36 7.42
N ASP A 131 0.57 -33.49 7.92
CA ASP A 131 0.21 -33.36 9.35
C ASP A 131 -0.89 -34.36 9.77
N ALA A 132 -1.08 -35.42 9.02
CA ALA A 132 -2.06 -36.46 9.35
C ALA A 132 -1.58 -37.34 10.50
N PRO A 133 -2.46 -37.73 11.45
CA PRO A 133 -2.05 -38.53 12.61
C PRO A 133 -1.31 -39.84 12.27
N LEU A 134 -1.73 -40.54 11.22
CA LEU A 134 -1.07 -41.76 10.75
C LEU A 134 0.32 -41.50 10.14
N LEU A 135 0.64 -40.27 9.80
CA LEU A 135 1.93 -39.86 9.24
C LEU A 135 2.86 -39.26 10.29
N GLU A 136 2.40 -39.03 11.52
CA GLU A 136 3.14 -38.27 12.55
C GLU A 136 4.56 -38.82 12.77
N SER A 137 4.70 -40.14 12.92
CA SER A 137 5.99 -40.81 13.13
C SER A 137 6.50 -41.55 11.93
N TYR A 138 5.83 -41.43 10.76
CA TYR A 138 6.24 -42.12 9.56
C TYR A 138 7.51 -41.50 8.96
N PRO A 139 8.64 -42.26 8.84
CA PRO A 139 9.94 -41.68 8.50
C PRO A 139 9.98 -40.90 7.20
N GLU A 140 9.27 -41.33 6.16
CA GLU A 140 9.19 -40.62 4.88
C GLU A 140 8.44 -39.30 4.99
N ALA A 141 7.31 -39.28 5.70
CA ALA A 141 6.59 -38.03 5.98
C ALA A 141 7.42 -37.07 6.81
N CYS A 142 8.14 -37.57 7.81
CA CYS A 142 9.06 -36.78 8.63
C CYS A 142 10.17 -36.16 7.80
N ALA A 143 10.75 -36.88 6.85
CA ALA A 143 11.80 -36.36 5.99
C ALA A 143 11.29 -35.18 5.14
N TRP A 144 10.09 -35.29 4.56
CA TRP A 144 9.53 -34.20 3.77
C TRP A 144 8.99 -33.05 4.61
N ARG A 145 8.44 -33.30 5.82
CA ARG A 145 8.14 -32.26 6.81
C ARG A 145 9.37 -31.45 7.21
N LEU A 146 10.49 -32.14 7.46
CA LEU A 146 11.76 -31.48 7.74
C LEU A 146 12.14 -30.50 6.62
N ARG A 147 12.13 -30.97 5.36
CA ARG A 147 12.50 -30.10 4.23
C ARG A 147 11.53 -28.94 4.04
N ALA A 148 10.23 -29.19 4.14
CA ALA A 148 9.23 -28.16 3.99
C ALA A 148 9.32 -27.11 5.12
N ALA A 149 9.49 -27.54 6.36
CA ALA A 149 9.66 -26.66 7.51
C ALA A 149 10.97 -25.87 7.45
N ASP A 150 12.06 -26.49 7.00
CA ASP A 150 13.36 -25.80 6.78
C ASP A 150 13.22 -24.69 5.74
N THR A 151 12.59 -24.97 4.60
CA THR A 151 12.31 -23.96 3.56
C THR A 151 11.50 -22.76 4.08
N LEU A 152 10.59 -23.00 5.03
CA LEU A 152 9.77 -21.94 5.65
C LEU A 152 10.46 -21.24 6.83
N GLY A 153 11.61 -21.75 7.28
CA GLY A 153 12.28 -21.27 8.48
C GLY A 153 11.58 -21.66 9.80
N GLU A 154 10.68 -22.66 9.75
CA GLU A 154 9.97 -23.16 10.93
C GLU A 154 10.85 -24.13 11.73
N THR A 155 11.87 -23.58 12.40
CA THR A 155 12.92 -24.36 13.09
C THR A 155 12.36 -25.39 14.07
N ALA A 156 11.35 -25.04 14.88
CA ALA A 156 10.77 -25.96 15.86
C ALA A 156 10.10 -27.18 15.19
N THR A 157 9.37 -26.98 14.11
CA THR A 157 8.73 -28.03 13.32
C THR A 157 9.79 -28.91 12.63
N ALA A 158 10.81 -28.29 12.03
CA ALA A 158 11.92 -28.99 11.42
C ALA A 158 12.71 -29.86 12.43
N ALA A 159 12.99 -29.33 13.63
CA ALA A 159 13.68 -30.07 14.68
C ALA A 159 12.88 -31.29 15.21
N ARG A 160 11.55 -31.17 15.32
CA ARG A 160 10.69 -32.33 15.66
C ARG A 160 10.76 -33.39 14.57
N ALA A 161 10.62 -33.01 13.32
CA ALA A 161 10.64 -33.92 12.17
C ALA A 161 12.01 -34.59 11.97
N MET A 162 13.10 -33.91 12.30
CA MET A 162 14.46 -34.41 12.14
C MET A 162 14.69 -35.77 12.81
N ARG A 163 14.15 -35.98 14.02
CA ARG A 163 14.37 -37.23 14.79
C ARG A 163 13.77 -38.45 14.13
N CYS A 164 12.57 -38.34 13.56
CA CYS A 164 11.91 -39.47 12.88
C CYS A 164 12.31 -39.60 11.39
N ALA A 165 12.93 -38.56 10.79
CA ALA A 165 13.34 -38.56 9.38
C ALA A 165 14.56 -39.45 9.09
N MET A 166 15.42 -39.67 10.07
CA MET A 166 16.72 -40.35 9.88
C MET A 166 16.67 -41.70 9.16
N PRO A 167 15.74 -42.64 9.49
CA PRO A 167 15.66 -43.94 8.79
C PRO A 167 15.39 -43.75 7.28
N ALA A 168 14.45 -42.88 6.93
CA ALA A 168 14.12 -42.61 5.54
C ALA A 168 15.26 -41.93 4.78
N VAL A 169 15.93 -40.99 5.41
CA VAL A 169 17.09 -40.27 4.82
C VAL A 169 18.26 -41.26 4.63
N SER A 170 18.57 -42.10 5.62
CA SER A 170 19.65 -43.09 5.54
C SER A 170 19.44 -44.13 4.48
N ALA A 171 18.19 -44.51 4.22
CA ALA A 171 17.81 -45.49 3.18
C ALA A 171 18.06 -44.96 1.75
N ARG A 172 18.22 -43.66 1.56
CA ARG A 172 18.41 -43.04 0.24
C ARG A 172 19.82 -43.18 -0.28
N GLY A 173 20.00 -43.21 -1.60
CA GLY A 173 21.29 -43.08 -2.25
C GLY A 173 21.89 -41.67 -2.02
N ARG A 174 23.21 -41.55 -2.22
CA ARG A 174 23.98 -40.33 -1.92
C ARG A 174 23.37 -39.05 -2.50
N ALA A 175 22.99 -39.06 -3.78
CA ALA A 175 22.43 -37.88 -4.43
C ALA A 175 21.07 -37.50 -3.83
N ALA A 176 20.16 -38.48 -3.62
CA ALA A 176 18.83 -38.25 -3.11
C ALA A 176 18.80 -37.79 -1.64
N ARG A 177 19.84 -38.13 -0.83
CA ARG A 177 19.91 -37.71 0.57
C ARG A 177 20.48 -36.30 0.76
N ARG A 178 21.19 -35.75 -0.25
CA ARG A 178 21.89 -34.46 -0.14
C ARG A 178 21.00 -33.34 0.43
N GLY A 179 19.81 -33.15 -0.15
CA GLY A 179 18.90 -32.07 0.29
C GLY A 179 18.41 -32.21 1.74
N PHE A 180 18.26 -33.44 2.23
CA PHE A 180 17.87 -33.69 3.62
C PHE A 180 19.04 -33.47 4.59
N LEU A 181 20.28 -33.80 4.20
CA LEU A 181 21.46 -33.53 5.01
C LEU A 181 21.71 -32.03 5.15
N LEU A 182 21.45 -31.24 4.10
CA LEU A 182 21.52 -29.79 4.18
C LEU A 182 20.47 -29.24 5.14
N ALA A 183 19.22 -29.73 5.09
CA ALA A 183 18.17 -29.34 6.04
C ALA A 183 18.52 -29.74 7.48
N PHE A 184 19.12 -30.93 7.71
CA PHE A 184 19.61 -31.28 9.04
C PHE A 184 20.66 -30.30 9.56
N ALA A 185 21.59 -29.87 8.71
CA ALA A 185 22.61 -28.91 9.08
C ALA A 185 22.00 -27.52 9.40
N ASP A 186 21.00 -27.08 8.65
CA ASP A 186 20.29 -25.81 8.90
C ASP A 186 19.56 -25.86 10.26
N VAL A 187 18.87 -26.96 10.57
CA VAL A 187 18.24 -27.18 11.88
C VAL A 187 19.27 -27.20 13.01
N ALA A 188 20.41 -27.85 12.83
CA ALA A 188 21.48 -27.88 13.84
C ALA A 188 22.02 -26.47 14.12
N LEU A 189 22.23 -25.67 13.07
CA LEU A 189 22.65 -24.26 13.19
C LEU A 189 21.61 -23.41 13.91
N ALA A 190 20.35 -23.54 13.52
CA ALA A 190 19.25 -22.79 14.11
C ALA A 190 18.96 -23.19 15.58
N SER A 191 19.26 -24.43 15.95
CA SER A 191 19.13 -24.96 17.32
C SER A 191 20.39 -24.76 18.18
N ALA A 192 21.33 -23.95 17.73
CA ALA A 192 22.60 -23.68 18.42
C ALA A 192 23.50 -24.93 18.67
N HIS A 193 23.46 -25.88 17.74
CA HIS A 193 24.33 -27.09 17.75
C HIS A 193 25.31 -27.12 16.56
N PRO A 194 26.13 -26.08 16.35
CA PRO A 194 27.02 -25.99 15.18
C PRO A 194 28.05 -27.12 15.10
N GLY A 195 28.42 -27.72 16.23
CA GLY A 195 29.37 -28.86 16.27
C GLY A 195 28.86 -30.11 15.54
N ASP A 196 27.57 -30.28 15.36
CA ASP A 196 26.98 -31.44 14.68
C ASP A 196 27.02 -31.32 13.15
N VAL A 197 27.13 -30.11 12.61
CA VAL A 197 27.06 -29.82 11.17
C VAL A 197 28.14 -30.58 10.38
N THR A 198 29.39 -30.56 10.84
CA THR A 198 30.48 -31.25 10.16
C THR A 198 30.22 -32.75 10.03
N ARG A 199 29.72 -33.40 11.10
CA ARG A 199 29.36 -34.82 11.11
C ARG A 199 28.21 -35.11 10.18
N MET A 200 27.16 -34.28 10.19
CA MET A 200 25.98 -34.44 9.32
C MET A 200 26.34 -34.34 7.84
N LEU A 201 27.26 -33.44 7.50
CA LEU A 201 27.67 -33.18 6.12
C LEU A 201 28.91 -34.02 5.69
N ALA A 202 29.41 -34.92 6.51
CA ALA A 202 30.67 -35.67 6.25
C ALA A 202 30.65 -36.47 4.92
N THR A 203 29.44 -36.91 4.48
CA THR A 203 29.30 -37.67 3.22
C THR A 203 29.21 -36.79 1.98
N LEU A 204 29.07 -35.45 2.14
CA LEU A 204 29.04 -34.49 1.04
C LEU A 204 30.47 -34.03 0.73
N GLY A 205 30.81 -33.94 -0.55
CA GLY A 205 32.17 -33.59 -1.00
C GLY A 205 32.60 -32.18 -0.58
N GLU A 206 33.91 -31.93 -0.59
CA GLU A 206 34.47 -30.59 -0.30
C GLU A 206 34.13 -29.53 -1.35
N GLN A 207 33.71 -29.95 -2.54
CA GLN A 207 33.30 -29.05 -3.62
C GLN A 207 31.80 -28.69 -3.56
N ASP A 208 31.04 -29.26 -2.62
CA ASP A 208 29.65 -28.96 -2.45
C ASP A 208 29.46 -27.57 -1.80
N SER A 209 29.19 -26.57 -2.62
CA SER A 209 29.09 -25.17 -2.17
C SER A 209 27.98 -24.96 -1.12
N ALA A 210 26.83 -25.63 -1.24
CA ALA A 210 25.77 -25.55 -0.26
C ALA A 210 26.19 -26.16 1.09
N ALA A 211 26.93 -27.28 1.08
CA ALA A 211 27.49 -27.86 2.29
C ALA A 211 28.56 -26.94 2.90
N ASN A 212 29.38 -26.31 2.06
CA ASN A 212 30.43 -25.40 2.51
C ASN A 212 29.87 -24.13 3.17
N LEU A 213 28.73 -23.61 2.70
CA LEU A 213 28.03 -22.52 3.38
C LEU A 213 27.64 -22.88 4.82
N ARG A 214 27.10 -24.09 5.05
CA ARG A 214 26.74 -24.57 6.39
C ARG A 214 27.93 -24.87 7.26
N ARG A 215 28.98 -25.50 6.69
CA ARG A 215 30.25 -25.70 7.38
C ARG A 215 30.89 -24.38 7.81
N ALA A 216 30.86 -23.38 6.92
CA ALA A 216 31.37 -22.04 7.22
C ALA A 216 30.61 -21.37 8.37
N ARG A 217 29.28 -21.42 8.33
CA ARG A 217 28.42 -20.90 9.42
C ARG A 217 28.72 -21.61 10.75
N ALA A 218 28.87 -22.91 10.70
CA ALA A 218 29.23 -23.69 11.89
C ALA A 218 30.60 -23.30 12.43
N ALA A 219 31.61 -23.16 11.57
CA ALA A 219 32.96 -22.72 11.94
C ALA A 219 32.95 -21.32 12.59
N LEU A 220 32.23 -20.35 11.99
CA LEU A 220 32.08 -19.01 12.56
C LEU A 220 31.37 -19.04 13.94
N ALA A 221 30.35 -19.86 14.09
CA ALA A 221 29.61 -20.02 15.35
C ALA A 221 30.47 -20.68 16.45
N LEU A 222 31.41 -21.53 16.08
CA LEU A 222 32.38 -22.16 16.97
C LEU A 222 33.64 -21.30 17.25
N GLY A 223 33.71 -20.11 16.61
CA GLY A 223 34.85 -19.20 16.78
C GLY A 223 36.01 -19.41 15.80
N ASP A 224 35.97 -20.44 14.95
CA ASP A 224 36.95 -20.64 13.86
C ASP A 224 36.64 -19.68 12.69
N ARG A 225 36.95 -18.39 12.89
CA ARG A 225 36.75 -17.38 11.86
C ARG A 225 37.63 -17.59 10.62
N PRO A 226 38.93 -17.92 10.73
CA PRO A 226 39.76 -18.16 9.55
C PRO A 226 39.20 -19.27 8.67
N GLY A 227 38.88 -20.43 9.25
CA GLY A 227 38.29 -21.56 8.51
C GLY A 227 36.94 -21.24 7.91
N GLY A 228 36.06 -20.58 8.66
CA GLY A 228 34.76 -20.15 8.18
C GLY A 228 34.84 -19.18 7.01
N ARG A 229 35.70 -18.15 7.10
CA ARG A 229 35.91 -17.17 6.01
C ARG A 229 36.45 -17.80 4.75
N LEU A 230 37.46 -18.70 4.88
CA LEU A 230 38.03 -19.40 3.73
C LEU A 230 36.96 -20.20 2.96
N LEU A 231 36.05 -20.87 3.67
CA LEU A 231 34.96 -21.61 3.06
C LEU A 231 33.99 -20.66 2.36
N LEU A 232 33.61 -19.51 2.98
CA LEU A 232 32.73 -18.51 2.37
C LEU A 232 33.36 -17.87 1.13
N GLU A 233 34.65 -17.54 1.16
CA GLU A 233 35.37 -16.99 0.00
C GLU A 233 35.40 -17.98 -1.17
N ARG A 234 35.61 -19.26 -0.90
CA ARG A 234 35.52 -20.32 -1.91
C ARG A 234 34.10 -20.38 -2.53
N VAL A 235 33.07 -20.31 -1.71
CA VAL A 235 31.67 -20.30 -2.20
C VAL A 235 31.37 -19.03 -2.97
N ALA A 236 31.83 -17.86 -2.52
CA ALA A 236 31.64 -16.59 -3.23
C ALA A 236 32.28 -16.59 -4.63
N LEU A 237 33.34 -17.40 -4.85
CA LEU A 237 33.99 -17.54 -6.15
C LEU A 237 33.33 -18.58 -7.05
N HIS A 238 32.94 -19.74 -6.51
CA HIS A 238 32.58 -20.92 -7.30
C HIS A 238 31.15 -21.40 -7.13
N GLY A 239 30.40 -20.85 -6.18
CA GLY A 239 29.00 -21.21 -5.93
C GLY A 239 28.02 -20.79 -7.03
N THR A 240 26.80 -21.28 -6.95
CA THR A 240 25.66 -20.76 -7.73
C THR A 240 25.42 -19.28 -7.41
N PRO A 241 24.70 -18.53 -8.24
CA PRO A 241 24.39 -17.12 -7.93
C PRO A 241 23.79 -16.91 -6.52
N ALA A 242 22.86 -17.78 -6.09
CA ALA A 242 22.28 -17.76 -4.75
C ALA A 242 23.30 -17.98 -3.66
N GLU A 243 24.13 -19.03 -3.80
CA GLU A 243 25.17 -19.36 -2.83
C GLU A 243 26.24 -18.27 -2.74
N ARG A 244 26.62 -17.65 -3.87
CA ARG A 244 27.53 -16.51 -3.89
C ARG A 244 26.97 -15.29 -3.15
N ALA A 245 25.69 -14.97 -3.36
CA ALA A 245 25.02 -13.87 -2.65
C ALA A 245 25.02 -14.12 -1.14
N GLU A 246 24.69 -15.32 -0.73
CA GLU A 246 24.66 -15.71 0.68
C GLU A 246 26.06 -15.71 1.33
N ALA A 247 27.07 -16.23 0.64
CA ALA A 247 28.46 -16.21 1.11
C ALA A 247 28.98 -14.77 1.25
N THR A 248 28.70 -13.90 0.27
CA THR A 248 29.08 -12.49 0.32
C THR A 248 28.41 -11.77 1.50
N LEU A 249 27.13 -12.04 1.73
CA LEU A 249 26.41 -11.49 2.88
C LEU A 249 27.04 -11.95 4.20
N ALA A 250 27.26 -13.26 4.36
CA ALA A 250 27.84 -13.84 5.58
C ALA A 250 29.25 -13.29 5.88
N LEU A 251 30.09 -13.14 4.85
CA LEU A 251 31.42 -12.50 4.98
C LEU A 251 31.30 -11.05 5.42
N THR A 252 30.34 -10.31 4.85
CA THR A 252 30.10 -8.90 5.19
C THR A 252 29.62 -8.77 6.62
N GLU A 253 28.67 -9.60 7.05
CA GLU A 253 28.16 -9.64 8.43
C GLU A 253 29.29 -9.91 9.45
N ASP A 254 30.13 -10.92 9.20
CA ASP A 254 31.21 -11.26 10.10
C ASP A 254 32.29 -10.15 10.19
N ARG A 255 32.71 -9.58 9.04
CA ARG A 255 33.69 -8.48 9.00
C ARG A 255 33.16 -7.17 9.61
N VAL A 256 31.86 -6.91 9.51
CA VAL A 256 31.22 -5.79 10.22
C VAL A 256 31.19 -6.04 11.72
N ALA A 257 30.85 -7.25 12.15
CA ALA A 257 30.79 -7.61 13.56
C ALA A 257 32.18 -7.53 14.22
N THR A 258 33.25 -7.87 13.51
CA THR A 258 34.65 -7.75 13.98
C THR A 258 35.24 -6.35 13.79
N ARG A 259 34.50 -5.39 13.23
CA ARG A 259 34.93 -4.03 12.90
C ARG A 259 36.11 -3.97 11.90
N GLU A 260 36.34 -5.03 11.13
CA GLU A 260 37.36 -5.08 10.08
C GLU A 260 36.90 -4.38 8.79
N LEU A 261 35.58 -4.25 8.60
CA LEU A 261 35.01 -3.59 7.45
C LEU A 261 34.32 -2.28 7.86
N THR A 262 34.65 -1.20 7.16
CA THR A 262 33.95 0.07 7.37
C THR A 262 32.50 -0.01 6.88
N ASN A 263 31.61 0.79 7.47
CA ASN A 263 30.21 0.85 7.05
C ASN A 263 30.06 1.15 5.54
N ALA A 264 30.90 2.02 4.98
CA ALA A 264 30.87 2.34 3.56
C ALA A 264 31.26 1.13 2.68
N ALA A 265 32.30 0.41 3.07
CA ALA A 265 32.73 -0.80 2.38
C ALA A 265 31.71 -1.93 2.52
N ALA A 266 31.04 -2.04 3.69
CA ALA A 266 29.95 -3.00 3.91
C ALA A 266 28.76 -2.72 2.99
N LEU A 267 28.32 -1.46 2.90
CA LEU A 267 27.22 -1.06 2.00
C LEU A 267 27.56 -1.37 0.54
N LYS A 268 28.79 -1.09 0.10
CA LYS A 268 29.26 -1.42 -1.25
C LYS A 268 29.26 -2.94 -1.51
N ALA A 269 29.69 -3.75 -0.55
CA ALA A 269 29.65 -5.22 -0.67
C ALA A 269 28.20 -5.70 -0.78
N LEU A 270 27.27 -5.13 -0.02
CA LEU A 270 25.84 -5.45 -0.08
C LEU A 270 25.18 -5.04 -1.39
N ASP A 271 25.76 -4.12 -2.18
CA ASP A 271 25.21 -3.76 -3.50
C ASP A 271 25.16 -4.95 -4.45
N THR A 272 26.12 -5.87 -4.34
CA THR A 272 26.14 -7.10 -5.14
C THR A 272 25.03 -8.09 -4.76
N VAL A 273 24.52 -7.99 -3.53
CA VAL A 273 23.42 -8.82 -3.02
C VAL A 273 22.05 -8.21 -3.30
N THR A 274 21.98 -6.91 -3.64
CA THR A 274 20.73 -6.17 -3.83
C THR A 274 19.86 -6.71 -4.98
N PHE A 275 20.44 -7.42 -5.94
CA PHE A 275 19.71 -8.04 -7.05
C PHE A 275 18.99 -9.34 -6.66
N TRP A 276 19.31 -9.90 -5.51
CA TRP A 276 18.65 -11.08 -4.97
C TRP A 276 17.36 -10.67 -4.25
N ARG A 277 16.22 -11.26 -4.58
CA ARG A 277 14.91 -10.81 -4.12
C ARG A 277 14.08 -11.93 -3.49
N GLY A 278 13.32 -11.58 -2.45
CA GLY A 278 12.20 -12.36 -1.93
C GLY A 278 12.54 -13.47 -0.94
N ASP A 279 13.79 -13.57 -0.46
CA ASP A 279 14.20 -14.66 0.43
C ASP A 279 14.91 -14.18 1.72
N ALA A 280 15.42 -15.16 2.47
CA ALA A 280 16.14 -14.89 3.72
C ALA A 280 17.45 -14.10 3.51
N VAL A 281 18.07 -14.18 2.33
CA VAL A 281 19.30 -13.43 2.00
C VAL A 281 18.97 -11.95 1.86
N GLU A 282 17.93 -11.60 1.10
CA GLU A 282 17.49 -10.22 0.98
C GLU A 282 17.10 -9.64 2.35
N ARG A 283 16.30 -10.38 3.14
CA ARG A 283 15.92 -9.95 4.49
C ARG A 283 17.12 -9.59 5.35
N ARG A 284 18.14 -10.47 5.43
CA ARG A 284 19.35 -10.24 6.21
C ARG A 284 20.17 -9.08 5.68
N ALA A 285 20.31 -8.94 4.36
CA ALA A 285 21.01 -7.83 3.73
C ALA A 285 20.34 -6.49 4.04
N LEU A 286 19.01 -6.41 3.97
CA LEU A 286 18.24 -5.24 4.34
C LEU A 286 18.36 -4.92 5.83
N GLN A 287 18.33 -5.93 6.71
CA GLN A 287 18.55 -5.75 8.15
C GLN A 287 19.95 -5.18 8.45
N LEU A 288 20.99 -5.64 7.76
CA LEU A 288 22.32 -5.10 7.92
C LEU A 288 22.43 -3.67 7.38
N ARG A 289 21.84 -3.38 6.20
CA ARG A 289 21.76 -2.02 5.65
C ARG A 289 21.06 -1.07 6.61
N TRP A 290 19.93 -1.50 7.17
CA TRP A 290 19.21 -0.70 8.14
C TRP A 290 20.06 -0.40 9.37
N ARG A 291 20.64 -1.42 10.03
CA ARG A 291 21.48 -1.22 11.21
C ARG A 291 22.61 -0.23 10.95
N ILE A 292 23.25 -0.32 9.78
CA ILE A 292 24.31 0.60 9.38
C ILE A 292 23.77 2.03 9.21
N ALA A 293 22.65 2.19 8.54
CA ALA A 293 22.04 3.49 8.26
C ALA A 293 21.54 4.15 9.55
N ASP A 294 20.86 3.38 10.42
CA ASP A 294 20.34 3.85 11.71
C ASP A 294 21.49 4.29 12.63
N GLY A 295 22.56 3.48 12.74
CA GLY A 295 23.75 3.82 13.54
C GLY A 295 24.54 5.04 13.02
N ARG A 296 24.34 5.45 11.78
CA ARG A 296 24.92 6.67 11.18
C ARG A 296 24.00 7.86 11.22
N ASN A 297 22.79 7.74 11.77
CA ASN A 297 21.74 8.73 11.68
C ASN A 297 21.48 9.19 10.23
N ASP A 298 21.47 8.23 9.27
CA ASP A 298 21.09 8.48 7.88
C ASP A 298 19.61 8.06 7.67
N PRO A 299 18.67 8.98 7.88
CA PRO A 299 17.25 8.64 7.84
C PRO A 299 16.77 8.22 6.45
N ARG A 300 17.41 8.72 5.38
CA ARG A 300 17.06 8.34 4.01
C ARG A 300 17.40 6.89 3.73
N ALA A 301 18.63 6.48 4.02
CA ALA A 301 19.09 5.09 3.85
C ALA A 301 18.33 4.14 4.79
N ALA A 302 18.05 4.57 6.03
CA ALA A 302 17.28 3.81 6.99
C ALA A 302 15.85 3.57 6.49
N LEU A 303 15.15 4.60 5.99
CA LEU A 303 13.83 4.43 5.39
C LEU A 303 13.85 3.50 4.17
N ALA A 304 14.83 3.63 3.28
CA ALA A 304 14.91 2.77 2.09
C ALA A 304 15.03 1.29 2.44
N ALA A 305 15.89 0.93 3.40
CA ALA A 305 16.07 -0.46 3.82
C ALA A 305 14.92 -0.94 4.72
N GLY A 306 14.55 -0.15 5.73
CA GLY A 306 13.57 -0.53 6.73
C GLY A 306 12.15 -0.58 6.20
N ALA A 307 11.74 0.32 5.29
CA ALA A 307 10.43 0.26 4.67
C ALA A 307 10.26 -0.99 3.80
N THR A 308 11.31 -1.40 3.10
CA THR A 308 11.29 -2.66 2.34
C THR A 308 11.12 -3.86 3.27
N LEU A 309 11.84 -3.88 4.39
CA LEU A 309 11.66 -4.92 5.42
C LEU A 309 10.23 -4.95 5.95
N PHE A 310 9.70 -3.80 6.33
CA PHE A 310 8.35 -3.68 6.90
C PHE A 310 7.24 -4.10 5.94
N ARG A 311 7.39 -3.78 4.65
CA ARG A 311 6.36 -4.04 3.63
C ARG A 311 6.33 -5.48 3.13
N TYR A 312 7.48 -6.15 3.08
CA TYR A 312 7.60 -7.41 2.33
C TYR A 312 8.05 -8.60 3.16
N PHE A 313 8.46 -8.40 4.42
CA PHE A 313 8.91 -9.48 5.29
C PHE A 313 8.12 -9.51 6.59
N ASP A 314 7.86 -10.72 7.06
CA ASP A 314 7.32 -10.91 8.41
C ASP A 314 8.44 -10.65 9.43
N LEU A 315 8.25 -9.65 10.27
CA LEU A 315 9.21 -9.24 11.30
C LEU A 315 8.82 -9.77 12.69
N GLY A 316 7.69 -10.46 12.82
CA GLY A 316 7.19 -10.96 14.10
C GLY A 316 7.11 -9.85 15.16
N ASP A 317 7.68 -10.08 16.33
CA ASP A 317 7.70 -9.11 17.45
C ASP A 317 8.44 -7.81 17.12
N GLN A 318 9.27 -7.80 16.07
CA GLN A 318 9.99 -6.59 15.64
C GLN A 318 9.17 -5.68 14.73
N THR A 319 7.95 -6.06 14.35
CA THR A 319 7.11 -5.25 13.45
C THR A 319 6.79 -3.88 14.04
N ALA A 320 6.29 -3.82 15.27
CA ALA A 320 5.92 -2.56 15.92
C ALA A 320 7.15 -1.67 16.26
N PRO A 321 8.24 -2.18 16.87
CA PRO A 321 9.46 -1.40 17.06
C PRO A 321 10.03 -0.84 15.76
N THR A 322 10.01 -1.64 14.69
CA THR A 322 10.46 -1.22 13.36
C THR A 322 9.65 -0.06 12.82
N LEU A 323 8.31 -0.17 12.86
CA LEU A 323 7.43 0.89 12.39
C LEU A 323 7.68 2.20 13.13
N LEU A 324 7.76 2.16 14.47
CA LEU A 324 8.04 3.36 15.28
C LEU A 324 9.36 4.03 14.87
N ARG A 325 10.41 3.24 14.67
CA ARG A 325 11.71 3.76 14.25
C ARG A 325 11.69 4.37 12.85
N LEU A 326 10.94 3.77 11.91
CA LEU A 326 10.72 4.32 10.58
C LEU A 326 9.95 5.66 10.63
N GLN A 327 8.96 5.75 11.50
CA GLN A 327 8.23 7.00 11.76
C GLN A 327 9.14 8.10 12.31
N ASP A 328 10.06 7.75 13.22
CA ASP A 328 11.08 8.71 13.72
C ASP A 328 11.97 9.23 12.59
N HIS A 329 12.46 8.34 11.73
CA HIS A 329 13.27 8.75 10.57
C HIS A 329 12.49 9.63 9.59
N LEU A 330 11.23 9.29 9.31
CA LEU A 330 10.38 10.09 8.43
C LEU A 330 10.11 11.48 9.03
N ARG A 331 9.85 11.55 10.34
CA ARG A 331 9.68 12.81 11.08
C ARG A 331 10.94 13.69 11.01
N ALA A 332 12.10 13.09 11.24
CA ALA A 332 13.39 13.81 11.17
C ALA A 332 13.65 14.37 9.76
N LEU A 333 13.39 13.59 8.71
CA LEU A 333 13.54 14.04 7.31
C LEU A 333 12.61 15.20 6.97
N VAL A 334 11.35 15.14 7.39
CA VAL A 334 10.39 16.22 7.13
C VAL A 334 10.72 17.46 7.97
N ALA A 335 11.18 17.29 9.22
CA ALA A 335 11.52 18.40 10.10
C ALA A 335 12.75 19.20 9.64
N SER A 336 13.74 18.54 9.03
CA SER A 336 15.00 19.15 8.58
C SER A 336 14.94 19.77 7.18
N ALA A 337 13.80 19.66 6.48
CA ALA A 337 13.69 20.11 5.09
C ALA A 337 13.36 21.60 5.01
N ASP A 338 14.34 22.45 4.70
CA ASP A 338 14.18 23.88 4.47
C ASP A 338 14.62 24.29 3.05
N GLY A 339 14.03 25.36 2.52
CA GLY A 339 14.39 25.91 1.22
C GLY A 339 14.34 24.91 0.08
N ALA A 340 15.44 24.72 -0.64
CA ALA A 340 15.54 23.83 -1.79
C ALA A 340 15.30 22.33 -1.44
N ALA A 341 15.46 21.94 -0.17
CA ALA A 341 15.25 20.56 0.29
C ALA A 341 13.77 20.18 0.44
N VAL A 342 12.83 21.13 0.42
CA VAL A 342 11.39 20.88 0.59
C VAL A 342 10.81 20.00 -0.52
N GLY A 343 11.23 20.21 -1.77
CA GLY A 343 10.79 19.39 -2.91
C GLY A 343 11.19 17.90 -2.76
N PRO A 344 12.48 17.60 -2.53
CA PRO A 344 12.94 16.25 -2.21
C PRO A 344 12.26 15.63 -0.97
N ALA A 345 12.00 16.40 0.09
CA ALA A 345 11.28 15.94 1.28
C ALA A 345 9.84 15.53 0.96
N ALA A 346 9.17 16.29 0.10
CA ALA A 346 7.83 15.92 -0.38
C ALA A 346 7.85 14.62 -1.18
N GLY A 347 8.87 14.37 -2.01
CA GLY A 347 9.06 13.09 -2.70
C GLY A 347 9.16 11.93 -1.72
N LEU A 348 10.02 12.07 -0.71
CA LEU A 348 10.18 11.05 0.34
C LEU A 348 8.89 10.85 1.16
N PHE A 349 8.14 11.91 1.44
CA PHE A 349 6.83 11.78 2.07
C PHE A 349 5.90 10.90 1.23
N TRP A 350 5.86 11.07 -0.09
CA TRP A 350 5.03 10.26 -0.98
C TRP A 350 5.48 8.80 -1.06
N ASP A 351 6.79 8.55 -1.06
CA ASP A 351 7.36 7.20 -1.10
C ASP A 351 7.04 6.40 0.18
N TYR A 352 6.94 7.09 1.32
CA TYR A 352 6.77 6.48 2.64
C TYR A 352 5.49 6.90 3.37
N ARG A 353 4.47 7.42 2.66
CA ARG A 353 3.21 7.89 3.23
C ARG A 353 2.40 6.83 3.99
N ASP A 354 2.60 5.55 3.65
CA ASP A 354 2.01 4.40 4.33
C ASP A 354 2.60 4.16 5.74
N LEU A 355 3.76 4.73 6.01
CA LEU A 355 4.43 4.65 7.31
C LEU A 355 4.08 5.82 8.24
N LEU A 356 3.28 6.79 7.79
CA LEU A 356 2.89 7.92 8.64
C LEU A 356 2.21 7.44 9.92
N PRO A 357 2.51 8.08 11.07
CA PRO A 357 1.76 7.84 12.30
C PRO A 357 0.25 8.02 12.08
N GLY A 358 -0.55 7.20 12.73
CA GLY A 358 -2.00 7.37 12.72
C GLY A 358 -2.43 8.62 13.49
N GLY A 359 -3.65 9.11 13.20
CA GLY A 359 -4.27 10.21 13.93
C GLY A 359 -3.61 11.58 13.72
N GLY A 360 -3.72 12.46 14.72
CA GLY A 360 -3.33 13.87 14.61
C GLY A 360 -1.83 14.13 14.41
N GLU A 361 -0.97 13.18 14.77
CA GLU A 361 0.47 13.35 14.60
C GLU A 361 0.87 13.30 13.12
N GLY A 362 0.41 12.29 12.38
CA GLY A 362 0.68 12.18 10.94
C GLY A 362 0.10 13.35 10.16
N GLU A 363 -1.07 13.83 10.56
CA GLU A 363 -1.69 15.02 9.99
C GLU A 363 -0.84 16.28 10.23
N THR A 364 -0.29 16.42 11.44
CA THR A 364 0.58 17.55 11.79
C THR A 364 1.86 17.56 10.94
N ILE A 365 2.48 16.39 10.73
CA ILE A 365 3.65 16.24 9.88
C ILE A 365 3.34 16.70 8.44
N ALA A 366 2.24 16.21 7.90
CA ALA A 366 1.82 16.53 6.53
C ALA A 366 1.42 18.01 6.38
N ALA A 367 0.70 18.56 7.35
CA ALA A 367 0.31 19.98 7.34
C ALA A 367 1.55 20.91 7.36
N ARG A 368 2.52 20.64 8.21
CA ARG A 368 3.78 21.41 8.26
C ARG A 368 4.56 21.33 6.95
N LEU A 369 4.60 20.16 6.32
CA LEU A 369 5.24 19.99 5.01
C LEU A 369 4.49 20.76 3.93
N ALA A 370 3.15 20.72 3.94
CA ALA A 370 2.33 21.49 3.01
C ALA A 370 2.53 23.00 3.15
N ASP A 371 2.63 23.52 4.38
CA ASP A 371 2.89 24.95 4.62
C ASP A 371 4.27 25.37 4.09
N ARG A 372 5.30 24.54 4.26
CA ARG A 372 6.63 24.78 3.70
C ARG A 372 6.64 24.74 2.17
N LEU A 373 5.91 23.80 1.58
CA LEU A 373 5.72 23.73 0.12
C LEU A 373 5.02 25.00 -0.39
N ALA A 374 3.99 25.45 0.31
CA ALA A 374 3.28 26.68 -0.03
C ALA A 374 4.18 27.93 0.10
N ALA A 375 4.98 28.02 1.16
CA ALA A 375 5.95 29.09 1.35
C ALA A 375 7.03 29.12 0.24
N ALA A 376 7.38 27.96 -0.31
CA ALA A 376 8.28 27.82 -1.46
C ALA A 376 7.58 28.02 -2.83
N GLY A 377 6.30 28.41 -2.86
CA GLY A 377 5.53 28.59 -4.09
C GLY A 377 5.07 27.30 -4.76
N LEU A 378 5.27 26.13 -4.12
CA LEU A 378 4.93 24.82 -4.65
C LEU A 378 3.49 24.43 -4.30
N TYR A 379 2.54 25.32 -4.62
CA TYR A 379 1.14 25.22 -4.22
C TYR A 379 0.45 23.94 -4.68
N ALA A 380 0.69 23.48 -5.91
CA ALA A 380 0.10 22.25 -6.42
C ALA A 380 0.50 21.04 -5.59
N ARG A 381 1.78 20.92 -5.20
CA ARG A 381 2.28 19.82 -4.37
C ARG A 381 1.73 19.90 -2.94
N ALA A 382 1.61 21.11 -2.40
CA ALA A 382 0.98 21.33 -1.09
C ALA A 382 -0.49 20.91 -1.09
N ALA A 383 -1.24 21.28 -2.14
CA ALA A 383 -2.62 20.86 -2.32
C ALA A 383 -2.78 19.33 -2.44
N ASP A 384 -1.92 18.67 -3.22
CA ASP A 384 -1.95 17.20 -3.38
C ASP A 384 -1.71 16.49 -2.05
N LEU A 385 -0.77 16.99 -1.25
CA LEU A 385 -0.46 16.44 0.06
C LEU A 385 -1.63 16.57 1.04
N LEU A 386 -2.26 17.73 1.13
CA LEU A 386 -3.42 17.93 1.99
C LEU A 386 -4.67 17.21 1.48
N ARG A 387 -4.81 17.03 0.17
CA ARG A 387 -5.89 16.23 -0.44
C ARG A 387 -5.77 14.77 -0.06
N PHE A 388 -4.56 14.20 -0.07
CA PHE A 388 -4.32 12.83 0.43
C PHE A 388 -4.80 12.67 1.88
N LEU A 389 -4.59 13.66 2.74
CA LEU A 389 -5.13 13.61 4.11
C LEU A 389 -6.65 13.71 4.13
N LEU A 390 -7.23 14.61 3.31
CA LEU A 390 -8.67 14.81 3.22
C LEU A 390 -9.41 13.53 2.81
N GLU A 391 -8.87 12.80 1.82
CA GLU A 391 -9.43 11.56 1.30
C GLU A 391 -9.41 10.39 2.31
N ARG A 392 -8.55 10.46 3.31
CA ARG A 392 -8.42 9.44 4.37
C ARG A 392 -9.30 9.71 5.60
N ARG A 393 -9.90 10.89 5.68
CA ARG A 393 -10.80 11.25 6.78
C ARG A 393 -12.24 10.82 6.49
N PRO A 394 -13.01 10.51 7.54
CA PRO A 394 -14.45 10.39 7.40
C PRO A 394 -15.05 11.68 6.81
N ALA A 395 -16.08 11.54 5.97
CA ALA A 395 -16.77 12.66 5.36
C ALA A 395 -17.72 13.33 6.38
N ASP A 396 -17.16 14.17 7.25
CA ASP A 396 -17.88 14.88 8.30
C ASP A 396 -17.53 16.38 8.33
N ALA A 397 -18.13 17.11 9.27
CA ALA A 397 -17.92 18.55 9.41
C ALA A 397 -16.47 18.96 9.75
N ALA A 398 -15.68 18.05 10.35
CA ALA A 398 -14.28 18.32 10.68
C ALA A 398 -13.38 18.43 9.45
N THR A 399 -13.85 17.95 8.27
CA THR A 399 -13.13 18.10 7.01
C THR A 399 -13.22 19.52 6.41
N GLY A 400 -14.10 20.35 6.92
CA GLY A 400 -14.36 21.70 6.40
C GLY A 400 -13.10 22.56 6.26
N PRO A 401 -12.35 22.83 7.34
CA PRO A 401 -11.13 23.65 7.28
C PRO A 401 -10.09 23.10 6.31
N LEU A 402 -9.87 21.78 6.31
CA LEU A 402 -8.90 21.13 5.43
C LEU A 402 -9.32 21.24 3.95
N SER A 403 -10.61 21.05 3.64
CA SER A 403 -11.13 21.19 2.27
C SER A 403 -11.00 22.63 1.74
N ILE A 404 -11.18 23.63 2.59
CA ILE A 404 -10.94 25.03 2.28
C ILE A 404 -9.46 25.25 1.94
N ARG A 405 -8.56 24.76 2.79
CA ARG A 405 -7.11 24.92 2.59
C ARG A 405 -6.64 24.27 1.30
N VAL A 406 -7.14 23.09 0.98
CA VAL A 406 -6.83 22.41 -0.30
C VAL A 406 -7.31 23.27 -1.48
N ALA A 407 -8.54 23.78 -1.43
CA ALA A 407 -9.10 24.61 -2.50
C ALA A 407 -8.36 25.94 -2.67
N GLU A 408 -7.95 26.59 -1.57
CA GLU A 408 -7.11 27.78 -1.59
C GLU A 408 -5.77 27.54 -2.31
N LEU A 409 -5.10 26.43 -1.96
CA LEU A 409 -3.83 26.05 -2.59
C LEU A 409 -4.00 25.70 -4.08
N ASP A 410 -5.10 25.04 -4.45
CA ASP A 410 -5.42 24.78 -5.87
C ASP A 410 -5.64 26.11 -6.64
N LEU A 411 -6.30 27.09 -6.02
CA LEU A 411 -6.44 28.41 -6.62
C LEU A 411 -5.09 29.12 -6.78
N LEU A 412 -4.23 29.05 -5.77
CA LEU A 412 -2.87 29.61 -5.85
C LEU A 412 -2.02 28.91 -6.91
N ALA A 413 -2.26 27.61 -7.13
CA ALA A 413 -1.64 26.82 -8.18
C ALA A 413 -2.21 27.08 -9.60
N GLY A 414 -3.24 27.96 -9.73
CA GLY A 414 -3.88 28.21 -11.02
C GLY A 414 -4.82 27.09 -11.49
N ALA A 415 -5.32 26.27 -10.59
CA ALA A 415 -6.17 25.11 -10.87
C ALA A 415 -7.59 25.26 -10.28
N PRO A 416 -8.40 26.22 -10.74
CA PRO A 416 -9.75 26.48 -10.20
C PRO A 416 -10.69 25.28 -10.33
N ASP A 417 -10.55 24.45 -11.38
CA ASP A 417 -11.34 23.22 -11.54
C ASP A 417 -11.10 22.24 -10.39
N ARG A 418 -9.86 22.12 -9.92
CA ARG A 418 -9.49 21.24 -8.79
C ARG A 418 -10.07 21.75 -7.49
N ALA A 419 -10.01 23.07 -7.27
CA ALA A 419 -10.63 23.72 -6.12
C ALA A 419 -12.14 23.45 -6.08
N MET A 420 -12.84 23.61 -7.22
CA MET A 420 -14.26 23.31 -7.35
C MET A 420 -14.58 21.85 -7.03
N ARG A 421 -13.80 20.88 -7.55
CA ARG A 421 -14.01 19.46 -7.24
C ARG A 421 -13.88 19.17 -5.76
N THR A 422 -12.87 19.72 -5.11
CA THR A 422 -12.64 19.56 -3.66
C THR A 422 -13.82 20.07 -2.84
N LEU A 423 -14.33 21.25 -3.17
CA LEU A 423 -15.45 21.85 -2.45
C LEU A 423 -16.77 21.07 -2.70
N ARG A 424 -17.02 20.62 -3.93
CA ARG A 424 -18.24 19.87 -4.29
C ARG A 424 -18.26 18.46 -3.70
N ALA A 425 -17.12 17.82 -3.52
CA ALA A 425 -17.06 16.51 -2.86
C ALA A 425 -17.66 16.52 -1.44
N GLY A 426 -17.60 17.66 -0.74
CA GLY A 426 -18.22 17.84 0.58
C GLY A 426 -19.59 18.50 0.56
N GLN A 427 -20.29 18.57 -0.58
CA GLN A 427 -21.55 19.33 -0.71
C GLN A 427 -22.70 18.76 0.13
N ALA A 428 -22.70 17.46 0.37
CA ALA A 428 -23.71 16.79 1.21
C ALA A 428 -23.47 16.96 2.72
N ILE A 429 -22.34 17.53 3.13
CA ILE A 429 -21.97 17.69 4.54
C ILE A 429 -22.52 19.03 5.05
N VAL A 430 -23.15 18.99 6.22
CA VAL A 430 -23.61 20.19 6.91
C VAL A 430 -22.44 20.75 7.71
N PHE A 431 -21.91 21.88 7.28
CA PHE A 431 -20.82 22.59 7.95
C PHE A 431 -21.35 23.71 8.87
N PRO A 432 -20.59 24.08 9.92
CA PRO A 432 -20.84 25.32 10.67
C PRO A 432 -20.95 26.54 9.75
N ALA A 433 -21.76 27.53 10.15
CA ALA A 433 -22.12 28.66 9.30
C ALA A 433 -20.90 29.47 8.80
N ASP A 434 -19.88 29.67 9.64
CA ASP A 434 -18.62 30.32 9.30
C ASP A 434 -17.81 29.53 8.26
N ILE A 435 -17.69 28.21 8.44
CA ILE A 435 -17.03 27.31 7.49
C ILE A 435 -17.77 27.31 6.15
N GLN A 436 -19.10 27.25 6.20
CA GLN A 436 -19.92 27.28 4.99
C GLN A 436 -19.78 28.60 4.23
N ALA A 437 -19.77 29.73 4.93
CA ALA A 437 -19.56 31.04 4.33
C ALA A 437 -18.18 31.13 3.63
N ARG A 438 -17.12 30.68 4.31
CA ARG A 438 -15.78 30.65 3.74
C ARG A 438 -15.68 29.73 2.53
N ARG A 439 -16.29 28.54 2.57
CA ARG A 439 -16.35 27.62 1.41
C ARG A 439 -17.02 28.30 0.21
N ARG A 440 -18.15 28.99 0.41
CA ARG A 440 -18.83 29.75 -0.67
C ARG A 440 -17.96 30.85 -1.26
N THR A 441 -17.23 31.57 -0.43
CA THR A 441 -16.30 32.61 -0.91
C THR A 441 -15.17 32.04 -1.78
N ILE A 442 -14.57 30.90 -1.37
CA ILE A 442 -13.54 30.22 -2.18
C ILE A 442 -14.14 29.64 -3.47
N GLU A 443 -15.35 29.06 -3.40
CA GLU A 443 -16.07 28.56 -4.58
C GLU A 443 -16.40 29.70 -5.56
N ALA A 444 -16.86 30.84 -5.08
CA ALA A 444 -17.09 32.01 -5.89
C ALA A 444 -15.80 32.53 -6.56
N THR A 445 -14.68 32.51 -5.83
CA THR A 445 -13.36 32.84 -6.39
C THR A 445 -12.98 31.89 -7.52
N ALA A 446 -13.22 30.59 -7.35
CA ALA A 446 -12.96 29.60 -8.38
C ALA A 446 -13.85 29.82 -9.62
N LEU A 447 -15.14 30.11 -9.43
CA LEU A 447 -16.07 30.43 -10.51
C LEU A 447 -15.64 31.65 -11.31
N VAL A 448 -15.18 32.73 -10.65
CA VAL A 448 -14.64 33.90 -11.35
C VAL A 448 -13.46 33.52 -12.24
N ARG A 449 -12.52 32.73 -11.72
CA ARG A 449 -11.35 32.28 -12.49
C ARG A 449 -11.70 31.33 -13.64
N LEU A 450 -12.86 30.68 -13.57
CA LEU A 450 -13.43 29.86 -14.64
C LEU A 450 -14.27 30.68 -15.66
N GLY A 451 -14.31 32.01 -15.53
CA GLY A 451 -15.09 32.88 -16.41
C GLY A 451 -16.59 32.86 -16.16
N LYS A 452 -17.01 32.49 -14.94
CA LYS A 452 -18.42 32.37 -14.52
C LYS A 452 -18.80 33.37 -13.42
N PRO A 453 -18.64 34.69 -13.66
CA PRO A 453 -18.86 35.70 -12.61
C PRO A 453 -20.33 35.79 -12.16
N ASP A 454 -21.31 35.47 -13.00
CA ASP A 454 -22.73 35.51 -12.63
C ASP A 454 -23.12 34.40 -11.65
N GLU A 455 -22.54 33.18 -11.84
CA GLU A 455 -22.72 32.09 -10.89
C GLU A 455 -22.05 32.44 -9.55
N ALA A 456 -20.87 33.11 -9.58
CA ALA A 456 -20.19 33.57 -8.37
C ALA A 456 -21.02 34.62 -7.61
N LEU A 457 -21.63 35.59 -8.31
CA LEU A 457 -22.47 36.61 -7.69
C LEU A 457 -23.71 35.98 -7.03
N ALA A 458 -24.34 35.01 -7.68
CA ALA A 458 -25.49 34.29 -7.11
C ALA A 458 -25.11 33.53 -5.84
N LEU A 459 -23.94 32.91 -5.83
CA LEU A 459 -23.42 32.16 -4.66
C LEU A 459 -23.09 33.06 -3.47
N LEU A 460 -22.62 34.28 -3.74
CA LEU A 460 -22.25 35.28 -2.71
C LEU A 460 -23.47 36.02 -2.14
N ASP A 461 -24.65 35.88 -2.73
CA ASP A 461 -25.83 36.57 -2.23
C ASP A 461 -26.20 36.05 -0.82
N GLY A 462 -26.28 36.98 0.14
CA GLY A 462 -26.52 36.66 1.55
C GLY A 462 -25.37 35.86 2.23
N THR A 463 -24.18 35.71 1.60
CA THR A 463 -23.05 35.03 2.21
C THR A 463 -22.28 35.99 3.13
N PRO A 464 -22.20 35.73 4.44
CA PRO A 464 -21.42 36.57 5.35
C PRO A 464 -19.96 36.69 4.92
N GLY A 465 -19.41 37.91 4.92
CA GLY A 465 -18.03 38.16 4.50
C GLY A 465 -17.78 38.11 2.98
N GLY A 466 -18.80 37.88 2.17
CA GLY A 466 -18.69 37.83 0.70
C GLY A 466 -18.71 39.21 0.01
N ASP A 467 -19.03 40.26 0.73
CA ASP A 467 -19.27 41.60 0.16
C ASP A 467 -18.05 42.19 -0.59
N ALA A 468 -16.85 41.97 -0.06
CA ALA A 468 -15.62 42.47 -0.70
C ALA A 468 -15.38 41.80 -2.06
N LEU A 469 -15.55 40.47 -2.14
CA LEU A 469 -15.40 39.74 -3.39
C LEU A 469 -16.54 40.06 -4.37
N ARG A 470 -17.77 40.18 -3.86
CA ARG A 470 -18.94 40.58 -4.66
C ARG A 470 -18.71 41.96 -5.28
N GLY A 471 -18.22 42.92 -4.49
CA GLY A 471 -17.88 44.24 -4.98
C GLY A 471 -16.82 44.22 -6.08
N GLU A 472 -15.76 43.43 -5.91
CA GLU A 472 -14.72 43.30 -6.92
C GLU A 472 -15.23 42.67 -8.22
N ILE A 473 -16.08 41.66 -8.13
CA ILE A 473 -16.72 41.01 -9.32
C ILE A 473 -17.61 42.01 -10.06
N LEU A 474 -18.44 42.77 -9.34
CA LEU A 474 -19.29 43.81 -9.94
C LEU A 474 -18.51 44.92 -10.60
N TRP A 475 -17.36 45.32 -9.97
CA TRP A 475 -16.42 46.30 -10.53
C TRP A 475 -15.81 45.82 -11.84
N GLN A 476 -15.27 44.60 -11.86
CA GLN A 476 -14.66 44.02 -13.05
C GLN A 476 -15.66 43.79 -14.19
N LYS A 477 -16.94 43.47 -13.86
CA LYS A 477 -18.05 43.35 -14.82
C LYS A 477 -18.55 44.70 -15.31
N HIS A 478 -18.13 45.82 -14.73
CA HIS A 478 -18.65 47.15 -14.98
C HIS A 478 -20.16 47.28 -14.69
N ASP A 479 -20.69 46.47 -13.75
CA ASP A 479 -22.07 46.55 -13.29
C ASP A 479 -22.22 47.66 -12.27
N TRP A 480 -22.11 48.88 -12.78
CA TRP A 480 -22.04 50.11 -11.96
C TRP A 480 -23.30 50.28 -11.06
N PRO A 481 -24.54 50.01 -11.53
CA PRO A 481 -25.69 50.17 -10.68
C PRO A 481 -25.66 49.28 -9.44
N ARG A 482 -25.38 48.00 -9.61
CA ARG A 482 -25.29 47.06 -8.49
C ARG A 482 -24.08 47.33 -7.61
N PHE A 483 -22.94 47.65 -8.22
CA PHE A 483 -21.76 48.01 -7.46
C PHE A 483 -22.03 49.22 -6.57
N ALA A 484 -22.63 50.30 -7.10
CA ALA A 484 -22.91 51.54 -6.34
C ALA A 484 -23.86 51.25 -5.16
N ALA A 485 -24.92 50.45 -5.38
CA ALA A 485 -25.87 50.05 -4.34
C ALA A 485 -25.20 49.26 -3.20
N ASP A 486 -24.37 48.28 -3.53
CA ASP A 486 -23.69 47.42 -2.55
C ASP A 486 -22.60 48.21 -1.81
N ASN A 487 -21.74 48.95 -2.53
CA ASN A 487 -20.63 49.71 -1.95
C ASN A 487 -21.13 50.86 -1.05
N ALA A 488 -22.30 51.42 -1.35
CA ALA A 488 -22.90 52.50 -0.54
C ALA A 488 -23.11 52.10 0.93
N ARG A 489 -23.47 50.83 1.18
CA ARG A 489 -23.70 50.27 2.54
C ARG A 489 -22.40 50.18 3.35
N ALA A 490 -21.27 50.06 2.66
CA ALA A 490 -19.96 49.83 3.27
C ALA A 490 -19.05 51.08 3.25
N LEU A 491 -19.61 52.24 2.90
CA LEU A 491 -18.86 53.47 2.85
C LEU A 491 -18.35 53.89 4.25
N PRO A 492 -17.04 54.24 4.38
CA PRO A 492 -16.45 54.59 5.65
C PRO A 492 -16.99 55.90 6.21
N PRO A 493 -16.79 56.21 7.50
CA PRO A 493 -17.06 57.56 8.02
C PRO A 493 -16.13 58.57 7.34
N PRO A 494 -16.59 59.85 7.14
CA PRO A 494 -15.85 60.84 6.35
C PRO A 494 -14.58 61.39 7.04
N ARG A 495 -14.31 60.95 8.27
CA ARG A 495 -13.10 61.37 9.04
C ARG A 495 -12.09 60.22 9.07
N ALA A 496 -10.82 60.57 8.94
CA ALA A 496 -9.70 59.62 8.97
C ALA A 496 -9.76 58.54 7.85
N LEU A 497 -9.78 59.00 6.58
CA LEU A 497 -9.78 58.15 5.39
C LEU A 497 -8.38 57.58 5.14
N ASP A 498 -8.14 56.33 5.50
CA ASP A 498 -6.95 55.61 5.09
C ASP A 498 -7.01 55.28 3.56
N ALA A 499 -5.94 54.72 3.01
CA ALA A 499 -5.85 54.43 1.58
C ALA A 499 -7.00 53.51 1.07
N ALA A 500 -7.41 52.53 1.87
CA ALA A 500 -8.51 51.60 1.51
C ALA A 500 -9.88 52.32 1.53
N ALA A 501 -10.09 53.19 2.52
CA ALA A 501 -11.28 54.04 2.62
C ALA A 501 -11.37 55.02 1.44
N GLN A 502 -10.25 55.69 1.10
CA GLN A 502 -10.18 56.56 -0.07
C GLN A 502 -10.53 55.82 -1.36
N ALA A 503 -9.91 54.66 -1.61
CA ALA A 503 -10.18 53.86 -2.81
C ALA A 503 -11.66 53.47 -2.88
N ARG A 504 -12.28 53.07 -1.75
CA ARG A 504 -13.69 52.70 -1.71
C ARG A 504 -14.62 53.86 -2.06
N VAL A 505 -14.34 55.07 -1.54
CA VAL A 505 -15.13 56.29 -1.86
C VAL A 505 -14.93 56.70 -3.31
N LEU A 506 -13.70 56.62 -3.85
CA LEU A 506 -13.42 56.93 -5.26
C LEU A 506 -14.09 55.95 -6.20
N ARG A 507 -14.07 54.63 -5.90
CA ARG A 507 -14.82 53.64 -6.69
C ARG A 507 -16.31 53.91 -6.66
N GLN A 508 -16.89 54.36 -5.54
CA GLN A 508 -18.27 54.81 -5.46
C GLN A 508 -18.54 55.98 -6.40
N ALA A 509 -17.67 57.00 -6.37
CA ALA A 509 -17.79 58.16 -7.24
C ALA A 509 -17.71 57.78 -8.73
N VAL A 510 -16.78 56.86 -9.12
CA VAL A 510 -16.70 56.33 -10.49
C VAL A 510 -18.00 55.63 -10.88
N ALA A 511 -18.52 54.74 -10.03
CA ALA A 511 -19.74 54.00 -10.35
C ALA A 511 -20.96 54.94 -10.53
N LEU A 512 -21.14 55.92 -9.64
CA LEU A 512 -22.18 56.93 -9.73
C LEU A 512 -22.02 57.87 -10.95
N SER A 513 -20.79 58.21 -11.32
CA SER A 513 -20.50 58.94 -12.55
C SER A 513 -20.88 58.15 -13.80
N ARG A 514 -20.57 56.85 -13.82
CA ARG A 514 -20.89 55.94 -14.94
C ARG A 514 -22.40 55.67 -15.09
N THR A 515 -23.13 55.70 -13.98
CA THR A 515 -24.63 55.60 -14.01
C THR A 515 -25.33 56.92 -14.31
N GLY A 516 -24.61 58.02 -14.30
CA GLY A 516 -25.16 59.39 -14.49
C GLY A 516 -25.98 59.88 -13.30
N ASP A 517 -25.85 59.28 -12.12
CA ASP A 517 -26.60 59.69 -10.91
C ASP A 517 -25.97 60.91 -10.27
N ARG A 518 -26.31 62.09 -10.80
CA ARG A 518 -25.79 63.37 -10.33
C ARG A 518 -26.23 63.69 -8.90
N ALA A 519 -27.44 63.27 -8.50
CA ALA A 519 -27.95 63.52 -7.17
C ALA A 519 -27.12 62.77 -6.10
N ALA A 520 -26.87 61.46 -6.34
CA ALA A 520 -26.01 60.67 -5.46
C ALA A 520 -24.54 61.15 -5.45
N LEU A 521 -24.00 61.60 -6.59
CA LEU A 521 -22.66 62.23 -6.66
C LEU A 521 -22.59 63.48 -5.82
N GLY A 522 -23.61 64.35 -5.91
CA GLY A 522 -23.67 65.58 -5.07
C GLY A 522 -23.72 65.26 -3.57
N ALA A 523 -24.53 64.27 -3.19
CA ALA A 523 -24.61 63.78 -1.81
C ALA A 523 -23.26 63.18 -1.32
N LEU A 524 -22.59 62.42 -2.18
CA LEU A 524 -21.26 61.85 -1.88
C LEU A 524 -20.23 62.96 -1.68
N ARG A 525 -20.25 64.00 -2.56
CA ARG A 525 -19.39 65.19 -2.42
C ARG A 525 -19.67 65.92 -1.11
N ALA A 526 -20.91 66.21 -0.80
CA ALA A 526 -21.27 66.91 0.43
C ALA A 526 -20.77 66.17 1.68
N ARG A 527 -20.76 64.83 1.64
CA ARG A 527 -20.34 64.00 2.77
C ARG A 527 -18.83 63.91 2.91
N TYR A 528 -18.07 63.87 1.80
CA TYR A 528 -16.63 63.49 1.85
C TYR A 528 -15.65 64.61 1.44
N ALA A 529 -16.10 65.75 0.88
CA ALA A 529 -15.22 66.81 0.39
C ALA A 529 -14.22 67.32 1.48
N GLY A 530 -14.72 67.53 2.70
CA GLY A 530 -13.86 67.90 3.82
C GLY A 530 -12.82 66.86 4.23
N GLY A 531 -13.18 65.57 4.09
CA GLY A 531 -12.27 64.46 4.39
C GLY A 531 -11.18 64.29 3.35
N PHE A 532 -11.41 64.64 2.08
CA PHE A 532 -10.43 64.57 1.00
C PHE A 532 -9.55 65.84 0.87
N ALA A 533 -9.92 66.97 1.50
CA ALA A 533 -9.30 68.27 1.25
C ALA A 533 -7.77 68.34 1.40
N ALA A 534 -7.21 67.52 2.29
CA ALA A 534 -5.77 67.46 2.54
C ALA A 534 -5.08 66.18 2.03
N LEU A 535 -5.79 65.33 1.24
CA LEU A 535 -5.27 64.04 0.77
C LEU A 535 -4.73 64.16 -0.67
N ASP A 536 -3.75 63.32 -1.01
CA ASP A 536 -3.18 63.22 -2.36
C ASP A 536 -4.21 62.81 -3.43
N THR A 537 -5.33 62.26 -3.00
CA THR A 537 -6.43 61.82 -3.87
C THR A 537 -7.53 62.89 -4.02
N HIS A 538 -7.31 64.10 -3.47
CA HIS A 538 -8.25 65.22 -3.55
C HIS A 538 -8.64 65.54 -5.00
N ASP A 539 -7.67 65.73 -5.88
CA ASP A 539 -7.90 66.07 -7.29
C ASP A 539 -8.72 64.99 -8.01
N ALA A 540 -8.50 63.73 -7.71
CA ALA A 540 -9.26 62.62 -8.27
C ALA A 540 -10.74 62.60 -7.76
N PHE A 541 -10.93 62.88 -6.48
CA PHE A 541 -12.27 63.00 -5.89
C PHE A 541 -13.05 64.21 -6.47
N ASP A 542 -12.38 65.38 -6.56
CA ASP A 542 -12.96 66.56 -7.17
C ASP A 542 -13.32 66.36 -8.64
N PHE A 543 -12.42 65.77 -9.44
CA PHE A 543 -12.66 65.46 -10.85
C PHE A 543 -13.93 64.61 -11.06
N LEU A 544 -14.17 63.61 -10.19
CA LEU A 544 -15.31 62.73 -10.27
C LEU A 544 -16.61 63.37 -9.78
N THR A 545 -16.56 64.27 -8.80
CA THR A 545 -17.75 64.69 -8.06
C THR A 545 -18.10 66.17 -8.25
N ALA A 546 -17.19 67.03 -8.76
CA ALA A 546 -17.45 68.45 -8.96
C ALA A 546 -18.37 68.67 -10.19
N PRO A 547 -19.17 69.77 -10.22
CA PRO A 547 -19.87 70.19 -11.41
C PRO A 547 -18.90 70.47 -12.57
N ALA A 548 -19.29 70.05 -13.79
CA ALA A 548 -18.38 70.16 -14.97
C ALA A 548 -17.85 71.58 -15.21
N ALA A 549 -18.62 72.60 -14.85
CA ALA A 549 -18.24 74.01 -14.98
C ALA A 549 -17.11 74.44 -14.01
N THR A 550 -16.73 73.68 -12.99
CA THR A 550 -15.74 74.00 -11.97
C THR A 550 -14.50 73.12 -12.08
N LEU A 551 -14.39 72.24 -13.10
CA LEU A 551 -13.25 71.37 -13.29
C LEU A 551 -12.05 72.15 -13.83
N ASP A 552 -10.87 71.95 -13.23
CA ASP A 552 -9.59 72.50 -13.69
C ASP A 552 -8.89 71.49 -14.63
N PRO A 553 -8.75 71.82 -15.92
CA PRO A 553 -8.12 70.89 -16.87
C PRO A 553 -6.67 70.54 -16.51
N ALA A 554 -5.93 71.46 -15.81
CA ALA A 554 -4.55 71.23 -15.43
C ALA A 554 -4.36 70.15 -14.36
N LYS A 555 -5.44 69.79 -13.67
CA LYS A 555 -5.44 68.71 -12.67
C LYS A 555 -5.91 67.36 -13.21
N ALA A 556 -6.40 67.34 -14.46
CA ALA A 556 -6.97 66.12 -15.08
C ALA A 556 -5.94 64.99 -15.13
N ASP A 557 -4.70 65.24 -15.53
CA ASP A 557 -3.68 64.18 -15.64
C ASP A 557 -3.36 63.51 -14.32
N LYS A 558 -3.30 64.28 -13.23
CA LYS A 558 -3.08 63.76 -11.89
C LYS A 558 -4.27 62.95 -11.40
N ALA A 559 -5.48 63.42 -11.69
CA ALA A 559 -6.70 62.72 -11.38
C ALA A 559 -6.76 61.37 -12.12
N PHE A 560 -6.48 61.36 -13.41
CA PHE A 560 -6.46 60.11 -14.24
C PHE A 560 -5.41 59.11 -13.74
N ALA A 561 -4.18 59.58 -13.38
CA ALA A 561 -3.16 58.68 -12.84
C ALA A 561 -3.59 58.01 -11.53
N LYS A 562 -4.28 58.72 -10.64
CA LYS A 562 -4.81 58.15 -9.40
C LYS A 562 -6.02 57.23 -9.65
N LEU A 563 -6.87 57.54 -10.62
CA LEU A 563 -8.00 56.70 -11.01
C LEU A 563 -7.55 55.40 -11.68
N ALA A 564 -6.53 55.44 -12.54
CA ALA A 564 -5.95 54.24 -13.16
C ALA A 564 -5.43 53.23 -12.12
N ALA A 565 -4.95 53.70 -10.99
CA ALA A 565 -4.52 52.84 -9.89
C ALA A 565 -5.68 52.09 -9.20
N LEU A 566 -6.94 52.54 -9.36
CA LEU A 566 -8.12 51.85 -8.82
C LEU A 566 -8.51 50.63 -9.64
N ASP A 567 -8.13 50.56 -10.92
CA ASP A 567 -8.42 49.47 -11.82
C ASP A 567 -7.40 48.33 -11.69
N ALA A 568 -6.30 48.56 -10.96
CA ALA A 568 -5.38 47.46 -10.65
C ALA A 568 -6.14 46.39 -9.89
N PRO A 569 -6.23 45.15 -10.44
CA PRO A 569 -7.00 44.10 -9.80
C PRO A 569 -6.41 43.87 -8.41
N ALA A 570 -7.24 44.06 -7.38
CA ALA A 570 -6.89 43.52 -6.05
C ALA A 570 -6.68 42.02 -6.26
N SER A 571 -5.51 41.47 -5.89
CA SER A 571 -5.25 40.08 -6.14
C SER A 571 -6.38 39.28 -5.48
N LEU A 572 -7.16 38.56 -6.28
CA LEU A 572 -8.26 37.69 -5.79
C LEU A 572 -7.76 36.73 -4.72
N ALA A 573 -6.48 36.38 -4.78
CA ALA A 573 -5.77 35.62 -3.74
C ALA A 573 -5.65 36.37 -2.42
N GLY A 574 -5.49 37.70 -2.46
CA GLY A 574 -5.41 38.55 -1.26
C GLY A 574 -6.78 38.76 -0.57
N LEU A 575 -7.88 38.63 -1.29
CA LEU A 575 -9.23 38.73 -0.75
C LEU A 575 -9.71 37.44 -0.10
N ALA A 576 -9.25 36.28 -0.59
CA ALA A 576 -9.57 34.98 -0.02
C ALA A 576 -8.78 34.65 1.27
N GLY A 577 -7.67 35.35 1.53
CA GLY A 577 -6.74 35.02 2.61
C GLY A 577 -6.67 36.02 3.78
N ARG A 578 -7.49 37.07 3.80
CA ARG A 578 -7.55 38.01 4.91
C ARG A 578 -8.77 37.76 5.79
N ASN A 579 -8.54 36.94 6.81
CA ASN A 579 -9.23 36.98 8.11
C ASN A 579 -8.26 36.55 9.18
#